data_dc432256a175bf5f5168ebca52d18e26
#
_entry.id   dc432256a175bf5f5168ebca52d18e26
#
_cell.length_a   1.000
_cell.length_b   1.000
_cell.length_c   1.000
_cell.angle_alpha   90.00
_cell.angle_beta   90.00
_cell.angle_gamma   90.00
#
_symmetry.space_group_name_H-M   'P 1'
#
loop_
_entity.id
_entity.type
_entity.pdbx_description
1 polymer ?
#
loop_
_entity_poly.entity_id
_entity_poly.type
_entity_poly.pdbx_seq_one_letter_code
_entity_poly.pdbx_strand_id
1 'polypeptide(L)'
;MLSINNRTALSSTRALKTLLLSAALISVGANSALAKTSDTTIHFAKGAISSVVTGKLKPNEQERWYRFNAAAAQYAIINIAPLTGTSETANVGVLHMPNGKYDGTKGGIIYQGCLPATGEYRLRIARNLMATHGETAGYKAEVMVLPKFASKSLCADK
;
A
#
# COMPACT_ATOMS: atom_id res chain seq x y z
N MET A 1 62.95 -9.68 66.82
CA MET A 1 63.50 -8.31 66.91
C MET A 1 62.48 -7.40 66.24
N LEU A 2 61.72 -6.75 67.07
CA LEU A 2 61.70 -5.30 67.31
C LEU A 2 61.33 -4.52 66.02
N SER A 3 60.39 -3.64 65.93
CA SER A 3 59.74 -2.75 66.90
C SER A 3 58.77 -1.88 66.09
N ILE A 4 57.50 -1.82 66.44
CA ILE A 4 56.86 -0.70 67.14
C ILE A 4 56.78 0.62 66.34
N ASN A 5 55.55 1.08 66.20
CA ASN A 5 54.92 2.39 66.46
C ASN A 5 54.65 3.26 65.20
N ASN A 6 53.68 4.03 65.19
CA ASN A 6 52.57 4.45 66.05
C ASN A 6 51.87 5.60 65.36
N ARG A 7 50.57 5.60 65.48
CA ARG A 7 49.70 6.82 65.58
C ARG A 7 49.95 7.97 64.57
N THR A 8 48.95 8.53 64.02
CA THR A 8 47.91 9.32 64.70
C THR A 8 46.81 9.70 63.71
N ALA A 9 45.62 9.79 64.24
CA ALA A 9 44.41 10.34 63.63
C ALA A 9 44.58 11.83 63.25
N LEU A 10 43.75 12.27 62.30
CA LEU A 10 42.87 13.43 62.48
C LEU A 10 42.03 13.62 61.17
N SER A 11 40.78 13.39 61.33
CA SER A 11 39.61 14.28 61.01
C SER A 11 39.86 15.36 59.98
N SER A 12 39.16 15.29 58.89
CA SER A 12 38.47 16.48 58.36
C SER A 12 37.36 16.07 57.42
N THR A 13 36.17 16.22 57.87
CA THR A 13 34.94 16.42 57.14
C THR A 13 35.13 17.41 56.01
N ARG A 14 34.67 17.12 54.79
CA ARG A 14 33.93 18.08 53.97
C ARG A 14 33.52 17.52 52.62
N ALA A 15 32.24 17.73 52.44
CA ALA A 15 31.56 17.99 51.17
C ALA A 15 31.33 16.83 50.20
N LEU A 16 30.23 16.19 50.43
CA LEU A 16 29.35 15.52 49.49
C LEU A 16 29.03 16.47 48.32
N LYS A 17 29.65 16.28 47.20
CA LYS A 17 29.17 16.83 45.92
C LYS A 17 28.54 15.71 45.14
N THR A 18 27.23 15.59 45.30
CA THR A 18 26.35 14.80 44.44
C THR A 18 26.43 15.35 43.04
N LEU A 19 27.16 14.67 42.18
CA LEU A 19 27.12 14.89 40.75
C LEU A 19 25.90 14.14 40.20
N LEU A 20 24.77 14.85 40.04
CA LEU A 20 23.61 14.36 39.31
C LEU A 20 23.96 14.28 37.81
N LEU A 21 24.29 13.07 37.38
CA LEU A 21 24.45 12.76 35.96
C LEU A 21 23.04 12.62 35.39
N SER A 22 22.52 13.71 34.83
CA SER A 22 21.26 13.70 34.07
C SER A 22 21.50 12.94 32.76
N ALA A 23 21.13 11.67 32.71
CA ALA A 23 21.05 10.91 31.49
C ALA A 23 19.86 11.44 30.69
N ALA A 24 20.11 12.32 29.73
CA ALA A 24 19.14 12.71 28.72
C ALA A 24 18.91 11.53 27.78
N LEU A 25 17.84 10.80 27.99
CA LEU A 25 17.31 9.82 27.03
C LEU A 25 16.82 10.58 25.80
N ILE A 26 17.67 10.68 24.79
CA ILE A 26 17.27 11.12 23.45
C ILE A 26 16.47 9.96 22.85
N SER A 27 15.15 10.00 23.00
CA SER A 27 14.25 9.14 22.25
C SER A 27 14.28 9.61 20.80
N VAL A 28 15.09 8.95 19.97
CA VAL A 28 15.02 9.06 18.53
C VAL A 28 13.69 8.41 18.12
N GLY A 29 12.65 9.22 18.05
CA GLY A 29 11.38 8.83 17.44
C GLY A 29 11.63 8.51 15.98
N ALA A 30 11.72 7.23 15.64
CA ALA A 30 11.67 6.78 14.28
C ALA A 30 10.28 7.12 13.73
N ASN A 31 10.13 8.31 13.17
CA ASN A 31 9.00 8.63 12.32
C ASN A 31 9.10 7.74 11.08
N SER A 32 8.52 6.56 11.17
CA SER A 32 8.18 5.78 9.99
C SER A 32 7.14 6.59 9.22
N ALA A 33 7.60 7.44 8.32
CA ALA A 33 6.74 8.05 7.32
C ALA A 33 6.21 6.88 6.47
N LEU A 34 5.06 6.35 6.86
CA LEU A 34 4.24 5.53 5.99
C LEU A 34 3.99 6.38 4.76
N ALA A 35 4.67 6.07 3.67
CA ALA A 35 4.43 6.68 2.38
C ALA A 35 2.94 6.48 2.09
N LYS A 36 2.16 7.55 2.23
CA LYS A 36 0.73 7.55 1.95
C LYS A 36 0.62 7.32 0.46
N THR A 37 0.33 6.09 0.07
CA THR A 37 0.06 5.72 -1.32
C THR A 37 -1.20 6.49 -1.70
N SER A 38 -1.06 7.56 -2.48
CA SER A 38 -2.20 8.35 -2.91
C SER A 38 -2.94 7.56 -3.99
N ASP A 39 -4.16 7.14 -3.67
CA ASP A 39 -5.03 6.47 -4.63
C ASP A 39 -5.39 7.45 -5.75
N THR A 40 -5.21 7.03 -6.99
CA THR A 40 -5.61 7.80 -8.18
C THR A 40 -7.06 7.48 -8.51
N THR A 41 -7.90 8.50 -8.64
CA THR A 41 -9.30 8.29 -9.04
C THR A 41 -9.39 7.96 -10.52
N ILE A 42 -10.09 6.88 -10.86
CA ILE A 42 -10.45 6.54 -12.24
C ILE A 42 -11.69 7.35 -12.62
N HIS A 43 -11.55 8.15 -13.66
CA HIS A 43 -12.64 8.95 -14.18
C HIS A 43 -13.23 8.31 -15.44
N PHE A 44 -14.55 8.15 -15.47
CA PHE A 44 -15.27 7.76 -16.66
C PHE A 44 -15.72 9.02 -17.39
N ALA A 45 -15.46 9.10 -18.69
CA ALA A 45 -15.99 10.19 -19.51
C ALA A 45 -17.52 10.15 -19.50
N LYS A 46 -18.17 11.29 -19.73
CA LYS A 46 -19.65 11.36 -19.76
C LYS A 46 -20.22 10.37 -20.76
N GLY A 47 -21.04 9.44 -20.29
CA GLY A 47 -21.66 8.39 -21.11
C GLY A 47 -20.77 7.20 -21.42
N ALA A 48 -19.50 7.21 -21.01
CA ALA A 48 -18.60 6.06 -21.17
C ALA A 48 -18.88 4.99 -20.12
N ILE A 49 -18.83 3.74 -20.56
CA ILE A 49 -18.97 2.55 -19.70
C ILE A 49 -17.61 1.98 -19.29
N SER A 50 -16.52 2.44 -19.89
CA SER A 50 -15.16 2.02 -19.53
C SER A 50 -14.21 3.20 -19.39
N SER A 51 -13.15 2.97 -18.65
CA SER A 51 -12.02 3.88 -18.51
C SER A 51 -10.71 3.07 -18.51
N VAL A 52 -9.69 3.61 -19.15
CA VAL A 52 -8.37 2.99 -19.24
C VAL A 52 -7.38 3.82 -18.45
N VAL A 53 -6.63 3.15 -17.60
CA VAL A 53 -5.47 3.74 -16.91
C VAL A 53 -4.19 3.02 -17.34
N THR A 54 -3.15 3.79 -17.55
CA THR A 54 -1.80 3.26 -17.82
C THR A 54 -0.84 3.77 -16.77
N GLY A 55 0.17 2.99 -16.46
CA GLY A 55 1.18 3.41 -15.51
C GLY A 55 2.46 2.61 -15.62
N LYS A 56 3.49 3.15 -14.96
CA LYS A 56 4.80 2.50 -14.83
C LYS A 56 5.18 2.52 -13.36
N LEU A 57 5.54 1.37 -12.82
CA LEU A 57 6.15 1.22 -11.51
C LEU A 57 7.67 1.32 -11.67
N LYS A 58 8.29 2.28 -11.02
CA LYS A 58 9.75 2.41 -10.99
C LYS A 58 10.37 1.22 -10.24
N PRO A 59 11.68 0.97 -10.34
CA PRO A 59 12.33 -0.15 -9.66
C PRO A 59 12.03 -0.31 -8.17
N ASN A 60 11.86 0.80 -7.45
CA ASN A 60 11.56 0.84 -6.01
C ASN A 60 10.05 0.92 -5.69
N GLU A 61 9.18 1.03 -6.71
CA GLU A 61 7.73 1.03 -6.53
C GLU A 61 7.20 -0.40 -6.67
N GLN A 62 6.49 -0.90 -5.66
CA GLN A 62 5.94 -2.24 -5.66
C GLN A 62 4.52 -2.29 -6.22
N GLU A 63 3.74 -1.23 -6.00
CA GLU A 63 2.33 -1.20 -6.35
C GLU A 63 1.82 0.22 -6.57
N ARG A 64 0.64 0.31 -7.19
CA ARG A 64 -0.14 1.53 -7.34
C ARG A 64 -1.60 1.25 -7.12
N TRP A 65 -2.29 2.21 -6.48
CA TRP A 65 -3.68 2.11 -6.14
C TRP A 65 -4.53 3.07 -6.96
N TYR A 66 -5.67 2.57 -7.38
CA TYR A 66 -6.72 3.31 -8.06
C TYR A 66 -8.03 3.15 -7.31
N ARG A 67 -8.94 4.11 -7.47
CA ARG A 67 -10.28 4.03 -6.89
C ARG A 67 -11.33 4.49 -7.89
N PHE A 68 -12.51 3.92 -7.80
CA PHE A 68 -13.68 4.33 -8.54
C PHE A 68 -14.93 4.00 -7.74
N ASN A 69 -16.05 4.70 -8.03
CA ASN A 69 -17.33 4.43 -7.40
C ASN A 69 -18.22 3.63 -8.33
N ALA A 70 -18.95 2.66 -7.78
CA ALA A 70 -19.92 1.87 -8.50
C ALA A 70 -21.08 1.48 -7.58
N ALA A 71 -22.19 1.06 -8.18
CA ALA A 71 -23.36 0.62 -7.44
C ALA A 71 -23.49 -0.90 -7.42
N ALA A 72 -24.12 -1.43 -6.37
CA ALA A 72 -24.53 -2.83 -6.32
C ALA A 72 -25.34 -3.22 -7.56
N ALA A 73 -25.20 -4.47 -8.02
CA ALA A 73 -25.85 -5.03 -9.20
C ALA A 73 -25.46 -4.37 -10.54
N GLN A 74 -24.42 -3.57 -10.59
CA GLN A 74 -23.77 -3.25 -11.86
C GLN A 74 -22.85 -4.40 -12.27
N TYR A 75 -22.83 -4.76 -13.54
CA TYR A 75 -21.87 -5.74 -14.06
C TYR A 75 -20.57 -5.03 -14.39
N ALA A 76 -19.47 -5.57 -13.91
CA ALA A 76 -18.14 -5.00 -14.15
C ALA A 76 -17.19 -6.02 -14.76
N ILE A 77 -16.27 -5.53 -15.60
CA ILE A 77 -15.11 -6.26 -16.10
C ILE A 77 -13.89 -5.38 -15.84
N ILE A 78 -12.91 -5.95 -15.17
CA ILE A 78 -11.62 -5.26 -14.93
C ILE A 78 -10.53 -6.15 -15.49
N ASN A 79 -9.76 -5.58 -16.43
CA ASN A 79 -8.71 -6.29 -17.13
C ASN A 79 -7.36 -5.57 -16.96
N ILE A 80 -6.27 -6.34 -16.91
CA ILE A 80 -4.92 -5.82 -16.88
C ILE A 80 -4.08 -6.45 -17.99
N ALA A 81 -3.33 -5.61 -18.69
CA ALA A 81 -2.46 -6.01 -19.79
C ALA A 81 -1.07 -5.36 -19.69
N PRO A 82 -0.06 -5.91 -20.32
CA PRO A 82 1.25 -5.29 -20.45
C PRO A 82 1.16 -3.91 -21.12
N LEU A 83 2.02 -2.99 -20.69
CA LEU A 83 2.24 -1.74 -21.39
C LEU A 83 3.43 -1.88 -22.35
N THR A 84 3.20 -1.67 -23.62
CA THR A 84 4.27 -1.70 -24.64
C THR A 84 5.36 -0.69 -24.32
N GLY A 85 6.63 -1.10 -24.53
CA GLY A 85 7.79 -0.23 -24.32
C GLY A 85 8.25 -0.14 -22.85
N THR A 86 7.92 -1.13 -22.03
CA THR A 86 8.50 -1.31 -20.70
C THR A 86 9.22 -2.63 -20.59
N SER A 87 10.31 -2.65 -19.79
CA SER A 87 11.17 -3.83 -19.61
C SER A 87 10.44 -4.97 -18.91
N GLU A 88 9.57 -4.61 -17.98
CA GLU A 88 8.78 -5.56 -17.18
C GLU A 88 7.29 -5.22 -17.20
N THR A 89 6.48 -6.14 -16.71
CA THR A 89 5.04 -5.97 -16.60
C THR A 89 4.59 -6.00 -15.13
N ALA A 90 3.82 -4.99 -14.73
CA ALA A 90 3.08 -5.02 -13.48
C ALA A 90 1.70 -5.66 -13.75
N ASN A 91 1.60 -6.96 -13.57
CA ASN A 91 0.42 -7.75 -13.95
C ASN A 91 -0.34 -8.39 -12.78
N VAL A 92 0.00 -8.07 -11.55
CA VAL A 92 -0.79 -8.52 -10.40
C VAL A 92 -1.87 -7.49 -10.11
N GLY A 93 -3.11 -7.86 -10.28
CA GLY A 93 -4.28 -7.02 -10.02
C GLY A 93 -5.14 -7.58 -8.89
N VAL A 94 -5.56 -6.71 -7.97
CA VAL A 94 -6.51 -7.06 -6.89
C VAL A 94 -7.57 -5.97 -6.76
N LEU A 95 -8.82 -6.36 -6.86
CA LEU A 95 -9.97 -5.50 -6.60
C LEU A 95 -10.43 -5.66 -5.16
N HIS A 96 -10.37 -4.58 -4.38
CA HIS A 96 -10.95 -4.49 -3.04
C HIS A 96 -12.34 -3.85 -3.14
N MET A 97 -13.31 -4.49 -2.53
CA MET A 97 -14.72 -4.13 -2.62
C MET A 97 -15.21 -3.43 -1.34
N PRO A 98 -16.25 -2.59 -1.41
CA PRO A 98 -16.77 -1.86 -0.23
C PRO A 98 -17.23 -2.75 0.92
N ASN A 99 -17.61 -4.00 0.63
CA ASN A 99 -18.04 -5.00 1.64
C ASN A 99 -16.89 -5.76 2.30
N GLY A 100 -15.63 -5.33 2.09
CA GLY A 100 -14.42 -5.96 2.64
C GLY A 100 -13.93 -7.19 1.90
N LYS A 101 -14.65 -7.67 0.87
CA LYS A 101 -14.18 -8.75 0.01
C LYS A 101 -13.15 -8.25 -1.00
N TYR A 102 -12.39 -9.16 -1.54
CA TYR A 102 -11.44 -8.86 -2.62
C TYR A 102 -11.40 -10.01 -3.62
N ASP A 103 -11.02 -9.71 -4.84
CA ASP A 103 -10.78 -10.66 -5.92
C ASP A 103 -9.54 -10.23 -6.71
N GLY A 104 -8.81 -11.14 -7.30
CA GLY A 104 -7.59 -10.78 -8.00
C GLY A 104 -6.92 -11.91 -8.77
N THR A 105 -6.05 -11.51 -9.69
CA THR A 105 -5.32 -12.45 -10.55
C THR A 105 -3.95 -11.90 -10.99
N LYS A 106 -3.19 -12.75 -11.68
CA LYS A 106 -1.96 -12.41 -12.37
C LYS A 106 -2.22 -12.32 -13.87
N GLY A 107 -2.46 -11.09 -14.36
CA GLY A 107 -2.76 -10.80 -15.76
C GLY A 107 -4.16 -11.17 -16.20
N GLY A 108 -4.59 -10.60 -17.30
CA GLY A 108 -5.91 -10.81 -17.87
C GLY A 108 -7.03 -10.20 -17.03
N ILE A 109 -8.12 -10.94 -16.88
CA ILE A 109 -9.32 -10.47 -16.18
C ILE A 109 -9.11 -10.57 -14.67
N ILE A 110 -9.05 -9.42 -14.00
CA ILE A 110 -8.94 -9.30 -12.53
C ILE A 110 -10.28 -9.59 -11.87
N TYR A 111 -11.36 -9.07 -12.48
CA TYR A 111 -12.72 -9.23 -11.99
C TYR A 111 -13.69 -9.27 -13.16
N GLN A 112 -14.67 -10.16 -13.07
CA GLN A 112 -15.79 -10.22 -13.99
C GLN A 112 -17.04 -10.70 -13.26
N GLY A 113 -18.05 -9.85 -13.16
CA GLY A 113 -19.29 -10.21 -12.49
C GLY A 113 -20.08 -9.03 -11.98
N CYS A 114 -21.11 -9.34 -11.22
CA CYS A 114 -22.01 -8.36 -10.60
C CYS A 114 -21.39 -7.82 -9.33
N LEU A 115 -21.29 -6.51 -9.24
CA LEU A 115 -20.73 -5.83 -8.08
C LEU A 115 -21.63 -6.03 -6.84
N PRO A 116 -21.08 -6.50 -5.72
CA PRO A 116 -21.89 -6.92 -4.56
C PRO A 116 -22.38 -5.77 -3.68
N ALA A 117 -21.80 -4.58 -3.80
CA ALA A 117 -22.10 -3.45 -2.92
C ALA A 117 -22.00 -2.12 -3.66
N THR A 118 -22.73 -1.12 -3.16
CA THR A 118 -22.57 0.27 -3.60
C THR A 118 -21.48 0.93 -2.77
N GLY A 119 -20.53 1.62 -3.43
CA GLY A 119 -19.47 2.35 -2.75
C GLY A 119 -18.19 2.48 -3.56
N GLU A 120 -17.11 2.79 -2.86
CA GLU A 120 -15.78 2.92 -3.44
C GLU A 120 -15.11 1.56 -3.58
N TYR A 121 -14.70 1.25 -4.78
CA TYR A 121 -13.85 0.10 -5.14
C TYR A 121 -12.42 0.58 -5.28
N ARG A 122 -11.45 -0.23 -4.79
CA ARG A 122 -10.04 0.08 -4.89
C ARG A 122 -9.33 -1.02 -5.67
N LEU A 123 -8.68 -0.63 -6.75
CA LEU A 123 -7.89 -1.52 -7.60
C LEU A 123 -6.41 -1.34 -7.28
N ARG A 124 -5.78 -2.40 -6.79
CA ARG A 124 -4.35 -2.49 -6.60
C ARG A 124 -3.71 -3.12 -7.82
N ILE A 125 -2.70 -2.48 -8.37
CA ILE A 125 -1.85 -3.02 -9.43
C ILE A 125 -0.44 -3.12 -8.89
N ALA A 126 0.16 -4.31 -8.95
CA ALA A 126 1.44 -4.59 -8.36
C ALA A 126 2.38 -5.37 -9.30
N ARG A 127 3.66 -5.34 -8.97
CA ARG A 127 4.67 -6.20 -9.61
C ARG A 127 4.40 -7.67 -9.27
N ASN A 128 4.74 -8.53 -10.19
CA ASN A 128 4.91 -9.95 -9.88
C ASN A 128 6.32 -10.14 -9.33
N LEU A 129 6.47 -10.11 -8.02
CA LEU A 129 7.76 -10.18 -7.34
C LEU A 129 8.57 -11.45 -7.65
N MET A 130 7.89 -12.50 -8.15
CA MET A 130 8.58 -13.74 -8.57
C MET A 130 9.14 -13.70 -10.00
N ALA A 131 8.76 -12.67 -10.77
CA ALA A 131 9.18 -12.52 -12.18
C ALA A 131 9.74 -11.13 -12.46
N THR A 132 10.10 -10.36 -11.42
CA THR A 132 10.71 -9.04 -11.57
C THR A 132 12.22 -9.12 -11.41
N HIS A 133 12.93 -8.38 -12.24
CA HIS A 133 14.37 -8.20 -12.17
C HIS A 133 14.75 -6.80 -11.67
N GLY A 134 13.78 -6.03 -11.18
CA GLY A 134 13.99 -4.69 -10.62
C GLY A 134 13.94 -3.56 -11.65
N GLU A 135 13.49 -3.84 -12.85
CA GLU A 135 13.34 -2.85 -13.92
C GLU A 135 12.01 -2.09 -13.83
N THR A 136 11.78 -1.16 -14.75
CA THR A 136 10.49 -0.45 -14.84
C THR A 136 9.40 -1.38 -15.36
N ALA A 137 8.36 -1.59 -14.55
CA ALA A 137 7.21 -2.44 -14.87
C ALA A 137 6.00 -1.62 -15.31
N GLY A 138 5.55 -1.83 -16.54
CA GLY A 138 4.41 -1.13 -17.11
C GLY A 138 3.12 -1.94 -17.03
N TYR A 139 1.98 -1.22 -17.05
CA TYR A 139 0.67 -1.83 -17.13
C TYR A 139 -0.32 -0.92 -17.85
N LYS A 140 -1.34 -1.56 -18.41
CA LYS A 140 -2.57 -0.95 -18.90
C LYS A 140 -3.72 -1.67 -18.23
N ALA A 141 -4.56 -0.97 -17.50
CA ALA A 141 -5.76 -1.54 -16.90
C ALA A 141 -7.00 -0.87 -17.48
N GLU A 142 -7.98 -1.66 -17.83
CA GLU A 142 -9.31 -1.21 -18.26
C GLU A 142 -10.32 -1.59 -17.18
N VAL A 143 -11.12 -0.62 -16.78
CA VAL A 143 -12.24 -0.80 -15.86
C VAL A 143 -13.51 -0.49 -16.63
N MET A 144 -14.33 -1.50 -16.85
CA MET A 144 -15.65 -1.39 -17.47
C MET A 144 -16.71 -1.60 -16.40
N VAL A 145 -17.69 -0.71 -16.32
CA VAL A 145 -18.84 -0.82 -15.41
C VAL A 145 -20.10 -0.48 -16.21
N LEU A 146 -20.93 -1.48 -16.42
CA LEU A 146 -22.19 -1.30 -17.14
C LEU A 146 -23.21 -0.54 -16.28
N PRO A 147 -24.02 0.33 -16.86
CA PRO A 147 -25.13 0.95 -16.15
C PRO A 147 -26.15 -0.11 -15.68
N LYS A 148 -26.91 0.18 -14.64
CA LYS A 148 -27.85 -0.79 -14.02
C LYS A 148 -28.82 -1.41 -15.01
N PHE A 149 -29.34 -0.63 -15.95
CA PHE A 149 -30.29 -1.14 -16.96
C PHE A 149 -29.66 -2.20 -17.88
N ALA A 150 -28.38 -2.01 -18.26
CA ALA A 150 -27.65 -2.95 -19.09
C ALA A 150 -27.11 -4.16 -18.28
N SER A 151 -26.96 -4.00 -16.97
CA SER A 151 -26.52 -5.06 -16.06
C SER A 151 -27.65 -6.02 -15.66
N LYS A 152 -28.91 -5.62 -15.82
CA LYS A 152 -30.07 -6.33 -15.28
C LYS A 152 -30.15 -7.80 -15.72
N SER A 153 -29.94 -8.08 -17.01
CA SER A 153 -29.96 -9.44 -17.53
C SER A 153 -28.75 -10.27 -17.12
N LEU A 154 -27.60 -9.62 -16.84
CA LEU A 154 -26.36 -10.29 -16.46
C LEU A 154 -26.29 -10.56 -14.93
N CYS A 155 -27.13 -9.86 -14.16
CA CYS A 155 -27.14 -9.93 -12.70
C CYS A 155 -28.48 -10.42 -12.11
N ALA A 156 -29.37 -10.95 -12.93
CA ALA A 156 -30.72 -11.34 -12.49
C ALA A 156 -30.73 -12.55 -11.53
N ASP A 157 -29.74 -13.42 -11.64
CA ASP A 157 -29.72 -14.72 -10.94
C ASP A 157 -28.68 -14.82 -9.82
N LYS A 158 -28.30 -13.66 -9.20
CA LYS A 158 -27.29 -13.65 -8.12
C LYS A 158 -27.76 -12.94 -6.87
#